data_714de326e38c59c7f614851c09a25f85
#
_entry.id   714de326e38c59c7f614851c09a25f85
#
_cell.length_a   1.000
_cell.length_b   1.000
_cell.length_c   1.000
_cell.angle_alpha   90.00
_cell.angle_beta   90.00
_cell.angle_gamma   90.00
#
_symmetry.space_group_name_H-M   'P 1'
#
loop_
_entity.id
_entity.type
_entity.pdbx_description
1 polymer ?
#
loop_
_entity_poly.entity_id
_entity_poly.type
_entity_poly.pdbx_seq_one_letter_code
_entity_poly.pdbx_strand_id
1 'polypeptide(L)'
;MRLSSSRFAPYVRGGVPALHPARLNGCVAKACACGSGIGYRRCCGRFHRGEAAAATAEELMRSRYSAFAEHDADYLLRTWHPATRPGGIDFDPGTRWTGLEIVRTEAGGPADARGVVEFRARYASGGEAGEMHEVSRFVRDGDAWVYVRGKAG
;
A
#
# COMPACT_ATOMS: atom_id res chain seq x y z
N MET A 1 36.60 -73.74 -28.99
CA MET A 1 35.28 -74.37 -28.78
C MET A 1 34.69 -73.91 -27.46
N ARG A 2 33.42 -73.63 -27.45
CA ARG A 2 32.49 -73.18 -26.43
C ARG A 2 32.35 -71.66 -26.25
N LEU A 3 31.29 -71.23 -26.83
CA LEU A 3 30.61 -69.97 -26.66
C LEU A 3 30.00 -69.87 -25.26
N SER A 4 30.24 -68.78 -24.57
CA SER A 4 29.55 -68.49 -23.32
C SER A 4 28.62 -67.26 -23.54
N SER A 5 27.35 -67.54 -23.38
CA SER A 5 26.27 -66.58 -23.57
C SER A 5 26.24 -65.59 -22.44
N SER A 6 26.43 -64.33 -22.73
CA SER A 6 26.16 -63.24 -21.79
C SER A 6 24.67 -62.95 -21.74
N ARG A 7 24.06 -63.14 -20.60
CA ARG A 7 22.67 -62.81 -20.31
C ARG A 7 22.54 -61.30 -20.10
N PHE A 8 21.81 -60.64 -20.97
CA PHE A 8 21.35 -59.28 -20.76
C PHE A 8 20.32 -59.26 -19.60
N ALA A 9 20.61 -58.52 -18.55
CA ALA A 9 19.64 -58.21 -17.53
C ALA A 9 18.75 -57.06 -18.02
N PRO A 10 17.42 -57.06 -17.78
CA PRO A 10 16.54 -55.99 -18.19
C PRO A 10 16.74 -54.74 -17.31
N TYR A 11 16.91 -53.62 -17.98
CA TYR A 11 16.95 -52.30 -17.37
C TYR A 11 15.59 -51.98 -16.75
N VAL A 12 15.53 -51.91 -15.40
CA VAL A 12 14.37 -51.46 -14.66
C VAL A 12 14.31 -49.95 -14.76
N ARG A 13 13.33 -49.41 -15.50
CA ARG A 13 13.03 -48.01 -15.49
C ARG A 13 12.59 -47.58 -14.11
N GLY A 14 13.50 -46.96 -13.35
CA GLY A 14 13.18 -46.24 -12.15
C GLY A 14 12.25 -45.07 -12.51
N GLY A 15 10.99 -45.15 -12.10
CA GLY A 15 10.04 -44.05 -12.19
C GLY A 15 10.54 -42.93 -11.31
N VAL A 16 10.81 -41.76 -11.92
CA VAL A 16 10.99 -40.50 -11.22
C VAL A 16 9.71 -40.21 -10.45
N PRO A 17 9.72 -40.01 -9.13
CA PRO A 17 8.51 -39.58 -8.43
C PRO A 17 8.15 -38.22 -8.96
N ALA A 18 6.93 -38.10 -9.47
CA ALA A 18 6.36 -36.81 -9.85
C ALA A 18 6.43 -35.90 -8.63
N LEU A 19 7.28 -34.87 -8.72
CA LEU A 19 7.26 -33.76 -7.78
C LEU A 19 5.88 -33.12 -7.86
N HIS A 20 5.04 -33.43 -6.90
CA HIS A 20 3.82 -32.67 -6.68
C HIS A 20 4.25 -31.22 -6.47
N PRO A 21 3.72 -30.26 -7.24
CA PRO A 21 3.95 -28.88 -6.93
C PRO A 21 3.42 -28.66 -5.51
N ALA A 22 4.34 -28.36 -4.59
CA ALA A 22 3.98 -27.92 -3.27
C ALA A 22 2.93 -26.80 -3.48
N ARG A 23 1.73 -27.01 -2.98
CA ARG A 23 0.73 -25.95 -2.88
C ARG A 23 1.35 -24.91 -1.97
N LEU A 24 1.99 -23.93 -2.58
CA LEU A 24 2.25 -22.68 -1.92
C LEU A 24 0.86 -22.14 -1.58
N ASN A 25 0.46 -22.31 -0.33
CA ASN A 25 -0.62 -21.53 0.25
C ASN A 25 -0.13 -20.08 0.19
N GLY A 26 -0.22 -19.51 -1.00
CA GLY A 26 0.00 -18.12 -1.23
C GLY A 26 -1.10 -17.37 -0.50
N CYS A 27 -0.80 -16.95 0.72
CA CYS A 27 -1.49 -15.83 1.31
C CYS A 27 -1.28 -14.69 0.31
N VAL A 28 -2.26 -14.46 -0.57
CA VAL A 28 -2.23 -13.34 -1.51
C VAL A 28 -2.13 -12.10 -0.65
N ALA A 29 -0.95 -11.49 -0.62
CA ALA A 29 -0.71 -10.31 0.20
C ALA A 29 -1.72 -9.24 -0.24
N LYS A 30 -2.52 -8.73 0.69
CA LYS A 30 -3.48 -7.66 0.45
C LYS A 30 -2.76 -6.51 -0.26
N ALA A 31 -3.19 -6.18 -1.48
CA ALA A 31 -2.67 -5.04 -2.22
C ALA A 31 -2.90 -3.75 -1.41
N CYS A 32 -1.97 -2.80 -1.50
CA CYS A 32 -2.14 -1.53 -0.81
C CYS A 32 -3.24 -0.69 -1.47
N ALA A 33 -4.15 -0.15 -0.67
CA ALA A 33 -5.23 0.71 -1.14
C ALA A 33 -4.72 1.95 -1.89
N CYS A 34 -3.48 2.39 -1.63
CA CYS A 34 -2.87 3.56 -2.27
C CYS A 34 -2.60 3.40 -3.77
N GLY A 35 -2.84 2.23 -4.35
CA GLY A 35 -2.68 1.99 -5.78
C GLY A 35 -1.24 1.79 -6.26
N SER A 36 -0.28 1.58 -5.35
CA SER A 36 1.13 1.37 -5.71
C SER A 36 1.41 0.03 -6.39
N GLY A 37 0.48 -0.93 -6.34
CA GLY A 37 0.69 -2.30 -6.76
C GLY A 37 1.53 -3.15 -5.79
N ILE A 38 2.04 -2.55 -4.71
CA ILE A 38 2.81 -3.23 -3.67
C ILE A 38 1.87 -3.73 -2.58
N GLY A 39 2.18 -4.90 -1.98
CA GLY A 39 1.39 -5.41 -0.84
C GLY A 39 1.40 -4.43 0.34
N TYR A 40 0.25 -4.24 0.99
CA TYR A 40 0.05 -3.26 2.07
C TYR A 40 1.15 -3.29 3.14
N ARG A 41 1.53 -4.47 3.63
CA ARG A 41 2.55 -4.60 4.69
C ARG A 41 3.89 -3.98 4.33
N ARG A 42 4.30 -4.05 3.06
CA ARG A 42 5.55 -3.52 2.52
C ARG A 42 5.42 -2.11 1.96
N CYS A 43 4.19 -1.63 1.81
CA CYS A 43 3.85 -0.31 1.32
C CYS A 43 3.44 0.61 2.49
N CYS A 44 2.20 1.06 2.55
CA CYS A 44 1.72 1.99 3.57
C CYS A 44 1.71 1.38 4.99
N GLY A 45 1.55 0.07 5.12
CA GLY A 45 1.55 -0.61 6.41
C GLY A 45 2.83 -0.40 7.23
N ARG A 46 3.99 -0.23 6.60
CA ARG A 46 5.24 0.09 7.31
C ARG A 46 5.20 1.46 8.00
N PHE A 47 4.53 2.44 7.39
CA PHE A 47 4.32 3.75 7.99
C PHE A 47 3.30 3.69 9.13
N HIS A 48 2.21 2.94 8.93
CA HIS A 48 1.16 2.78 9.95
C HIS A 48 1.70 2.12 11.21
N ARG A 49 2.61 1.15 11.09
CA ARG A 49 3.28 0.50 12.23
C ARG A 49 4.45 1.28 12.81
N GLY A 50 4.80 2.44 12.23
CA GLY A 50 5.93 3.25 12.69
C GLY A 50 7.31 2.66 12.36
N GLU A 51 7.39 1.71 11.44
CA GLU A 51 8.65 1.08 11.00
C GLU A 51 9.43 1.98 10.03
N ALA A 52 8.76 2.94 9.41
CA ALA A 52 9.34 3.93 8.51
C ALA A 52 8.56 5.24 8.59
N ALA A 53 9.20 6.35 8.22
CA ALA A 53 8.57 7.64 8.01
C ALA A 53 8.51 7.96 6.51
N ALA A 54 7.47 8.69 6.08
CA ALA A 54 7.35 9.15 4.71
C ALA A 54 8.48 10.12 4.37
N ALA A 55 9.22 9.87 3.30
CA ALA A 55 10.32 10.72 2.86
C ALA A 55 9.81 11.94 2.07
N THR A 56 8.63 11.85 1.47
CA THR A 56 8.03 12.90 0.65
C THR A 56 6.58 13.19 1.06
N ALA A 57 6.08 14.37 0.67
CA ALA A 57 4.68 14.72 0.87
C ALA A 57 3.73 13.75 0.14
N GLU A 58 4.11 13.27 -1.05
CA GLU A 58 3.33 12.28 -1.79
C GLU A 58 3.24 10.94 -1.04
N GLU A 59 4.36 10.43 -0.51
CA GLU A 59 4.33 9.21 0.31
C GLU A 59 3.43 9.36 1.53
N LEU A 60 3.47 10.54 2.18
CA LEU A 60 2.56 10.81 3.27
C LEU A 60 1.10 10.83 2.79
N MET A 61 0.79 11.50 1.67
CA MET A 61 -0.58 11.52 1.13
C MET A 61 -1.09 10.11 0.84
N ARG A 62 -0.30 9.29 0.15
CA ARG A 62 -0.66 7.89 -0.16
C ARG A 62 -0.91 7.06 1.10
N SER A 63 -0.07 7.22 2.11
CA SER A 63 -0.22 6.48 3.37
C SER A 63 -1.43 6.95 4.19
N ARG A 64 -1.76 8.23 4.15
CA ARG A 64 -2.98 8.76 4.79
C ARG A 64 -4.26 8.28 4.09
N TYR A 65 -4.28 8.24 2.75
CA TYR A 65 -5.38 7.63 2.01
C TYR A 65 -5.57 6.15 2.41
N SER A 66 -4.47 5.40 2.48
CA SER A 66 -4.51 4.01 2.94
C SER A 66 -5.00 3.89 4.38
N ALA A 67 -4.66 4.85 5.26
CA ALA A 67 -5.15 4.89 6.63
C ALA A 67 -6.67 5.14 6.72
N PHE A 68 -7.23 5.96 5.83
CA PHE A 68 -8.69 6.07 5.70
C PHE A 68 -9.33 4.75 5.27
N ALA A 69 -8.74 4.05 4.32
CA ALA A 69 -9.23 2.75 3.87
C ALA A 69 -9.11 1.64 4.93
N GLU A 70 -8.11 1.73 5.81
CA GLU A 70 -7.89 0.78 6.91
C GLU A 70 -8.53 1.24 8.24
N HIS A 71 -9.17 2.41 8.29
CA HIS A 71 -9.73 3.04 9.50
C HIS A 71 -8.71 3.26 10.63
N ASP A 72 -7.49 3.63 10.27
CA ASP A 72 -6.39 3.92 11.21
C ASP A 72 -6.42 5.40 11.64
N ALA A 73 -7.29 5.72 12.61
CA ALA A 73 -7.43 7.07 13.15
C ALA A 73 -6.14 7.58 13.82
N ASP A 74 -5.41 6.68 14.48
CA ASP A 74 -4.18 7.04 15.19
C ASP A 74 -3.11 7.53 14.22
N TYR A 75 -2.97 6.84 13.08
CA TYR A 75 -2.05 7.29 12.02
C TYR A 75 -2.46 8.63 11.44
N LEU A 76 -3.73 8.82 11.14
CA LEU A 76 -4.25 10.08 10.60
C LEU A 76 -3.99 11.25 11.56
N LEU A 77 -4.25 11.06 12.85
CA LEU A 77 -4.06 12.09 13.86
C LEU A 77 -2.58 12.40 14.11
N ARG A 78 -1.71 11.39 14.25
CA ARG A 78 -0.28 11.64 14.50
C ARG A 78 0.46 12.25 13.30
N THR A 79 -0.07 12.08 12.10
CA THR A 79 0.46 12.70 10.87
C THR A 79 -0.25 14.00 10.48
N TRP A 80 -1.05 14.54 11.36
CA TRP A 80 -1.73 15.82 11.20
C TRP A 80 -0.99 16.91 11.95
N HIS A 81 -0.82 18.09 11.32
CA HIS A 81 -0.15 19.21 11.96
C HIS A 81 -0.87 19.61 13.25
N PRO A 82 -0.16 19.78 14.38
CA PRO A 82 -0.79 20.06 15.68
C PRO A 82 -1.75 21.24 15.67
N ALA A 83 -1.44 22.31 14.92
CA ALA A 83 -2.28 23.51 14.89
C ALA A 83 -3.62 23.34 14.15
N THR A 84 -3.76 22.30 13.32
CA THR A 84 -4.97 22.07 12.52
C THR A 84 -5.58 20.68 12.74
N ARG A 85 -5.00 19.89 13.66
CA ARG A 85 -5.45 18.54 14.00
C ARG A 85 -6.83 18.57 14.64
N PRO A 86 -7.81 17.78 14.13
CA PRO A 86 -9.09 17.64 14.80
C PRO A 86 -8.97 16.82 16.08
N GLY A 87 -10.00 16.87 16.93
CA GLY A 87 -10.06 16.09 18.16
C GLY A 87 -10.25 14.59 17.96
N GLY A 88 -10.69 14.18 16.77
CA GLY A 88 -10.91 12.78 16.41
C GLY A 88 -11.20 12.63 14.92
N ILE A 89 -11.23 11.41 14.45
CA ILE A 89 -11.61 11.05 13.08
C ILE A 89 -12.83 10.13 13.15
N ASP A 90 -13.89 10.54 12.50
CA ASP A 90 -15.09 9.72 12.33
C ASP A 90 -15.04 9.09 10.93
N PHE A 91 -15.17 7.77 10.89
CA PHE A 91 -15.26 7.02 9.64
C PHE A 91 -16.72 6.71 9.35
N ASP A 92 -17.17 7.01 8.14
CA ASP A 92 -18.47 6.56 7.67
C ASP A 92 -18.38 5.06 7.31
N PRO A 93 -19.07 4.16 8.05
CA PRO A 93 -19.03 2.72 7.80
C PRO A 93 -19.63 2.33 6.44
N GLY A 94 -20.43 3.20 5.83
CA GLY A 94 -21.00 3.00 4.50
C GLY A 94 -20.05 3.36 3.37
N THR A 95 -18.95 4.03 3.64
CA THR A 95 -17.99 4.48 2.63
C THR A 95 -16.82 3.50 2.49
N ARG A 96 -16.57 3.06 1.27
CA ARG A 96 -15.45 2.23 0.89
C ARG A 96 -14.58 2.96 -0.15
N TRP A 97 -13.32 3.18 0.17
CA TRP A 97 -12.37 3.78 -0.75
C TRP A 97 -11.98 2.79 -1.85
N THR A 98 -12.02 3.23 -3.11
CA THR A 98 -11.89 2.36 -4.29
C THR A 98 -10.73 2.72 -5.20
N GLY A 99 -10.07 3.87 -5.01
CA GLY A 99 -8.92 4.25 -5.80
C GLY A 99 -8.36 5.62 -5.44
N LEU A 100 -7.07 5.79 -5.65
CA LEU A 100 -6.34 7.05 -5.48
C LEU A 100 -5.57 7.36 -6.75
N GLU A 101 -5.72 8.57 -7.24
CA GLU A 101 -4.95 9.15 -8.33
C GLU A 101 -4.24 10.41 -7.83
N ILE A 102 -2.92 10.45 -7.94
CA ILE A 102 -2.15 11.67 -7.73
C ILE A 102 -2.16 12.45 -9.04
N VAL A 103 -2.78 13.62 -9.03
CA VAL A 103 -2.92 14.48 -10.22
C VAL A 103 -1.64 15.31 -10.43
N ARG A 104 -1.13 15.90 -9.34
CA ARG A 104 0.04 16.77 -9.39
C ARG A 104 0.70 16.86 -8.02
N THR A 105 2.01 17.01 -8.03
CA THR A 105 2.80 17.38 -6.86
C THR A 105 3.55 18.68 -7.13
N GLU A 106 3.72 19.50 -6.09
CA GLU A 106 4.51 20.73 -6.14
C GLU A 106 5.42 20.74 -4.92
N ALA A 107 6.73 20.73 -5.13
CA ALA A 107 7.72 20.51 -4.09
C ALA A 107 7.41 19.23 -3.27
N GLY A 108 7.78 19.16 -2.00
CA GLY A 108 7.47 18.03 -1.12
C GLY A 108 8.43 16.84 -1.26
N GLY A 109 9.59 17.06 -1.87
CA GLY A 109 10.67 16.08 -1.94
C GLY A 109 11.45 15.94 -0.61
N PRO A 110 12.44 15.04 -0.56
CA PRO A 110 13.17 14.73 0.68
C PRO A 110 13.87 15.93 1.32
N ALA A 111 14.28 16.91 0.52
CA ALA A 111 14.97 18.12 0.98
C ALA A 111 14.05 19.33 1.19
N ASP A 112 12.77 19.22 0.83
CA ASP A 112 11.82 20.32 0.91
C ASP A 112 11.19 20.43 2.31
N ALA A 113 10.88 21.66 2.72
CA ALA A 113 10.17 21.94 3.97
C ALA A 113 8.65 21.99 3.80
N ARG A 114 8.18 22.14 2.57
CA ARG A 114 6.75 22.25 2.22
C ARG A 114 6.46 21.48 0.95
N GLY A 115 5.22 21.03 0.81
CA GLY A 115 4.76 20.35 -0.40
C GLY A 115 3.26 20.48 -0.58
N VAL A 116 2.84 20.36 -1.83
CA VAL A 116 1.44 20.32 -2.23
C VAL A 116 1.22 19.02 -3.01
N VAL A 117 0.13 18.33 -2.71
CA VAL A 117 -0.31 17.15 -3.46
C VAL A 117 -1.76 17.36 -3.85
N GLU A 118 -2.01 17.34 -5.15
CA GLU A 118 -3.35 17.33 -5.72
C GLU A 118 -3.71 15.91 -6.09
N PHE A 119 -4.88 15.46 -5.66
CA PHE A 119 -5.29 14.07 -5.86
C PHE A 119 -6.81 13.94 -6.05
N ARG A 120 -7.20 12.82 -6.64
CA ARG A 120 -8.57 12.34 -6.69
C ARG A 120 -8.68 11.03 -5.93
N ALA A 121 -9.62 10.96 -5.01
CA ALA A 121 -9.91 9.77 -4.23
C ALA A 121 -11.32 9.29 -4.59
N ARG A 122 -11.41 8.06 -5.10
CA ARG A 122 -12.67 7.43 -5.48
C ARG A 122 -13.20 6.60 -4.33
N TYR A 123 -14.51 6.61 -4.18
CA TYR A 123 -15.18 5.83 -3.16
C TYR A 123 -16.53 5.30 -3.65
N ALA A 124 -17.06 4.33 -2.94
CA ALA A 124 -18.42 3.86 -3.08
C ALA A 124 -19.13 4.03 -1.73
N SER A 125 -20.32 4.61 -1.75
CA SER A 125 -21.16 4.81 -0.57
C SER A 125 -22.62 4.57 -0.93
N GLY A 126 -23.32 3.74 -0.14
CA GLY A 126 -24.72 3.41 -0.41
C GLY A 126 -24.99 2.76 -1.78
N GLY A 127 -23.98 2.11 -2.37
CA GLY A 127 -24.08 1.51 -3.70
C GLY A 127 -23.76 2.47 -4.86
N GLU A 128 -23.50 3.74 -4.57
CA GLU A 128 -23.15 4.75 -5.56
C GLU A 128 -21.63 5.03 -5.54
N ALA A 129 -21.05 5.27 -6.72
CA ALA A 129 -19.66 5.69 -6.86
C ALA A 129 -19.56 7.22 -6.74
N GLY A 130 -18.54 7.66 -6.01
CA GLY A 130 -18.20 9.08 -5.86
C GLY A 130 -16.71 9.33 -6.01
N GLU A 131 -16.36 10.59 -6.18
CA GLU A 131 -14.98 11.06 -6.26
C GLU A 131 -14.83 12.34 -5.45
N MET A 132 -13.74 12.40 -4.68
CA MET A 132 -13.29 13.61 -4.00
C MET A 132 -12.02 14.11 -4.70
N HIS A 133 -12.00 15.38 -5.05
CA HIS A 133 -10.83 16.05 -5.61
C HIS A 133 -10.34 17.09 -4.59
N GLU A 134 -9.09 16.98 -4.18
CA GLU A 134 -8.52 17.85 -3.15
C GLU A 134 -7.09 18.27 -3.52
N VAL A 135 -6.75 19.49 -3.11
CA VAL A 135 -5.39 20.04 -3.11
C VAL A 135 -4.94 20.17 -1.66
N SER A 136 -4.06 19.26 -1.23
CA SER A 136 -3.57 19.17 0.14
C SER A 136 -2.21 19.81 0.33
N ARG A 137 -2.02 20.46 1.48
CA ARG A 137 -0.76 21.08 1.90
C ARG A 137 -0.11 20.29 3.00
N PHE A 138 1.20 20.11 2.87
CA PHE A 138 2.07 19.39 3.80
C PHE A 138 3.27 20.26 4.18
N VAL A 139 3.76 20.07 5.40
CA VAL A 139 4.97 20.72 5.89
C VAL A 139 5.81 19.71 6.66
N ARG A 140 7.11 20.05 6.84
CA ARG A 140 7.96 19.36 7.83
C ARG A 140 7.66 19.90 9.21
N ASP A 141 7.45 18.99 10.16
CA ASP A 141 7.44 19.22 11.59
C ASP A 141 8.61 18.41 12.20
N GLY A 142 9.74 19.06 12.46
CA GLY A 142 10.98 18.34 12.65
C GLY A 142 11.40 17.60 11.37
N ASP A 143 11.71 16.31 11.51
CA ASP A 143 12.12 15.45 10.40
C ASP A 143 10.93 14.76 9.71
N ALA A 144 9.70 14.92 10.22
CA ALA A 144 8.52 14.24 9.74
C ALA A 144 7.66 15.15 8.83
N TRP A 145 7.09 14.57 7.79
CA TRP A 145 6.01 15.20 7.04
C TRP A 145 4.70 15.14 7.82
N VAL A 146 3.96 16.24 7.84
CA VAL A 146 2.61 16.31 8.40
C VAL A 146 1.65 17.00 7.44
N TYR A 147 0.40 16.54 7.44
CA TYR A 147 -0.70 17.15 6.71
C TYR A 147 -1.18 18.40 7.46
N VAL A 148 -1.39 19.50 6.74
CA VAL A 148 -1.86 20.76 7.32
C VAL A 148 -3.35 20.94 7.05
N ARG A 149 -3.73 21.00 5.77
CA ARG A 149 -5.11 21.22 5.32
C ARG A 149 -5.24 20.90 3.84
N GLY A 150 -6.46 20.63 3.41
CA GLY A 150 -6.84 20.53 2.01
C GLY A 150 -7.92 21.55 1.65
N LYS A 151 -8.10 21.77 0.37
CA LYS A 151 -9.24 22.47 -0.22
C LYS A 151 -9.75 21.69 -1.41
N ALA A 152 -11.05 21.78 -1.69
CA ALA A 152 -11.60 21.21 -2.92
C ALA A 152 -10.85 21.76 -4.13
N GLY A 153 -10.50 20.84 -5.04
CA GLY A 153 -9.82 21.14 -6.29
C GLY A 153 -10.78 21.60 -7.37
#